data_90f50d5f372c6eddb835b0c7c546a757
#
_entry.id   90f50d5f372c6eddb835b0c7c546a757
#
_cell.length_a   1.000
_cell.length_b   1.000
_cell.length_c   1.000
_cell.angle_alpha   90.00
_cell.angle_beta   90.00
_cell.angle_gamma   90.00
#
_symmetry.space_group_name_H-M   'P 1'
#
loop_
_entity.id
_entity.type
_entity.pdbx_description
1 polymer ?
#
loop_
_entity_poly.entity_id
_entity_poly.type
_entity_poly.pdbx_seq_one_letter_code
_entity_poly.pdbx_strand_id
1 'polypeptide(L)'
;MQKGIIKLNTLPSILSNGSVVGKKEHDGPLGDCFTFEMPTWEQSESEMQRLALNEALDKSGFKIHDIDAIFAGDLINQCTSSGYGLANFDAPFFGLFGACSTIAEGLLLGS
;
A
#
# COMPACT_ATOMS: atom_id res chain seq x y z
N MET A 1 -2.45 -15.87 27.37
CA MET A 1 -2.34 -14.87 26.27
C MET A 1 -2.73 -13.50 26.82
N GLN A 2 -1.87 -12.49 26.67
CA GLN A 2 -2.26 -11.13 27.03
C GLN A 2 -3.36 -10.65 26.08
N LYS A 3 -4.42 -10.07 26.66
CA LYS A 3 -5.56 -9.60 25.90
C LYS A 3 -5.13 -8.46 24.95
N GLY A 4 -5.43 -8.57 23.66
CA GLY A 4 -5.09 -7.57 22.66
C GLY A 4 -3.68 -7.67 22.07
N ILE A 5 -2.93 -8.72 22.36
CA ILE A 5 -1.61 -8.98 21.76
C ILE A 5 -1.66 -10.31 20.98
N ILE A 6 -1.25 -10.26 19.73
CA ILE A 6 -1.06 -11.44 18.89
C ILE A 6 0.46 -11.60 18.70
N LYS A 7 0.99 -12.74 19.11
CA LYS A 7 2.38 -13.10 18.89
C LYS A 7 2.46 -14.12 17.75
N LEU A 8 3.19 -13.78 16.71
CA LEU A 8 3.41 -14.66 15.56
C LEU A 8 4.46 -15.72 15.91
N ASN A 9 4.22 -16.96 15.48
CA ASN A 9 5.18 -18.06 15.65
C ASN A 9 6.37 -17.90 14.70
N THR A 10 6.12 -17.40 13.51
CA THR A 10 7.13 -17.06 12.51
C THR A 10 7.10 -15.56 12.29
N LEU A 11 8.25 -14.92 12.34
CA LEU A 11 8.35 -13.48 12.14
C LEU A 11 8.36 -13.16 10.64
N PRO A 12 7.39 -12.38 10.13
CA PRO A 12 7.45 -11.90 8.75
C PRO A 12 8.55 -10.87 8.57
N SER A 13 9.08 -10.77 7.36
CA SER A 13 10.10 -9.77 7.00
C SER A 13 9.52 -8.78 6.00
N ILE A 14 9.80 -7.49 6.19
CA ILE A 14 9.52 -6.47 5.18
C ILE A 14 10.64 -6.53 4.15
N LEU A 15 10.31 -6.88 2.92
CA LEU A 15 11.27 -7.05 1.84
C LEU A 15 11.58 -5.75 1.11
N SER A 16 10.59 -4.89 0.96
CA SER A 16 10.72 -3.60 0.28
C SER A 16 9.60 -2.65 0.67
N ASN A 17 9.69 -1.43 0.19
CA ASN A 17 8.65 -0.43 0.32
C ASN A 17 8.56 0.46 -0.93
N GLY A 18 7.41 1.06 -1.15
CA GLY A 18 7.20 2.10 -2.15
C GLY A 18 6.46 3.28 -1.54
N SER A 19 6.82 4.50 -1.91
CA SER A 19 6.19 5.71 -1.39
C SER A 19 5.91 6.73 -2.49
N VAL A 20 4.67 7.17 -2.58
CA VAL A 20 4.19 8.15 -3.56
C VAL A 20 3.39 9.21 -2.83
N VAL A 21 3.62 10.47 -3.16
CA VAL A 21 2.96 11.61 -2.50
C VAL A 21 2.40 12.60 -3.51
N GLY A 22 1.53 13.48 -3.02
CA GLY A 22 1.07 14.64 -3.77
C GLY A 22 2.10 15.78 -3.77
N LYS A 23 1.84 16.78 -4.61
CA LYS A 23 2.72 17.93 -4.78
C LYS A 23 3.04 18.67 -3.47
N LYS A 24 2.07 18.81 -2.59
CA LYS A 24 2.24 19.52 -1.32
C LYS A 24 3.27 18.86 -0.41
N GLU A 25 3.26 17.55 -0.34
CA GLU A 25 4.22 16.77 0.44
C GLU A 25 5.59 16.77 -0.23
N HIS A 26 5.62 16.72 -1.57
CA HIS A 26 6.86 16.79 -2.34
C HIS A 26 7.56 18.15 -2.20
N ASP A 27 6.80 19.25 -2.18
CA ASP A 27 7.33 20.59 -1.96
C ASP A 27 7.69 20.87 -0.47
N GLY A 28 7.41 19.94 0.42
CA GLY A 28 7.68 20.05 1.85
C GLY A 28 9.12 19.67 2.24
N PRO A 29 9.46 19.78 3.53
CA PRO A 29 10.83 19.56 4.02
C PRO A 29 11.32 18.12 3.88
N LEU A 30 10.44 17.17 3.65
CA LEU A 30 10.75 15.75 3.44
C LEU A 30 10.58 15.31 1.98
N GLY A 31 10.46 16.27 1.04
CA GLY A 31 10.20 15.98 -0.38
C GLY A 31 11.17 14.99 -0.99
N ASP A 32 12.44 15.10 -0.66
CA ASP A 32 13.50 14.21 -1.17
C ASP A 32 13.39 12.76 -0.66
N CYS A 33 12.55 12.52 0.35
CA CYS A 33 12.30 11.18 0.87
C CYS A 33 11.32 10.37 0.03
N PHE A 34 10.62 11.00 -0.92
CA PHE A 34 9.59 10.38 -1.74
C PHE A 34 10.05 10.21 -3.19
N THR A 35 9.64 9.12 -3.81
CA THR A 35 10.11 8.77 -5.17
C THR A 35 9.30 9.46 -6.26
N PHE A 36 7.98 9.60 -6.05
CA PHE A 36 7.06 10.14 -7.05
C PHE A 36 6.16 11.24 -6.50
N GLU A 37 5.85 12.20 -7.37
CA GLU A 37 4.86 13.25 -7.16
C GLU A 37 3.67 13.07 -8.10
N MET A 38 2.44 13.23 -7.57
CA MET A 38 1.22 13.21 -8.37
C MET A 38 0.65 14.62 -8.55
N PRO A 39 0.37 15.06 -9.79
CA PRO A 39 -0.01 16.46 -10.07
C PRO A 39 -1.45 16.84 -9.76
N THR A 40 -2.39 15.90 -9.59
CA THR A 40 -3.83 16.20 -9.40
C THR A 40 -4.53 15.31 -8.39
N TRP A 41 -5.62 15.83 -7.78
CA TRP A 41 -6.33 15.20 -6.66
C TRP A 41 -7.23 14.00 -7.00
N GLU A 42 -7.91 14.03 -8.15
CA GLU A 42 -9.07 13.15 -8.39
C GLU A 42 -8.75 11.76 -8.93
N GLN A 43 -7.60 11.59 -9.55
CA GLN A 43 -7.09 10.27 -9.95
C GLN A 43 -5.91 9.82 -9.08
N SER A 44 -5.54 10.66 -8.11
CA SER A 44 -4.26 10.54 -7.43
C SER A 44 -4.19 9.33 -6.50
N GLU A 45 -5.25 9.00 -5.77
CA GLU A 45 -5.16 7.90 -4.79
C GLU A 45 -5.01 6.54 -5.47
N SER A 46 -5.78 6.27 -6.52
CA SER A 46 -5.65 5.03 -7.31
C SER A 46 -4.26 4.90 -7.95
N GLU A 47 -3.79 5.99 -8.55
CA GLU A 47 -2.50 6.00 -9.22
C GLU A 47 -1.34 5.98 -8.23
N MET A 48 -1.45 6.65 -7.09
CA MET A 48 -0.46 6.57 -6.01
C MET A 48 -0.30 5.14 -5.51
N GLN A 49 -1.39 4.41 -5.31
CA GLN A 49 -1.34 3.00 -4.89
C GLN A 49 -0.68 2.13 -5.97
N ARG A 50 -1.05 2.32 -7.23
CA ARG A 50 -0.47 1.58 -8.36
C ARG A 50 1.04 1.82 -8.46
N LEU A 51 1.47 3.06 -8.38
CA LEU A 51 2.89 3.42 -8.45
C LEU A 51 3.67 2.92 -7.23
N ALA A 52 3.10 3.05 -6.03
CA ALA A 52 3.74 2.56 -4.81
C ALA A 52 3.93 1.04 -4.83
N LEU A 53 2.94 0.29 -5.32
CA LEU A 53 3.07 -1.17 -5.45
C LEU A 53 4.12 -1.55 -6.49
N ASN A 54 4.13 -0.88 -7.66
CA ASN A 54 5.15 -1.12 -8.69
C ASN A 54 6.56 -0.84 -8.14
N GLU A 55 6.74 0.27 -7.44
CA GLU A 55 8.05 0.60 -6.84
C GLU A 55 8.48 -0.44 -5.82
N ALA A 56 7.56 -0.89 -4.96
CA ALA A 56 7.85 -1.92 -3.99
C ALA A 56 8.24 -3.26 -4.66
N LEU A 57 7.56 -3.65 -5.73
CA LEU A 57 7.90 -4.84 -6.52
C LEU A 57 9.28 -4.69 -7.17
N ASP A 58 9.56 -3.58 -7.81
CA ASP A 58 10.84 -3.32 -8.48
C ASP A 58 12.00 -3.39 -7.49
N LYS A 59 11.85 -2.77 -6.32
CA LYS A 59 12.87 -2.80 -5.25
C LYS A 59 13.06 -4.18 -4.64
N SER A 60 12.01 -4.98 -4.56
CA SER A 60 12.08 -6.33 -3.98
C SER A 60 12.74 -7.34 -4.89
N GLY A 61 12.75 -7.10 -6.20
CA GLY A 61 13.14 -8.07 -7.22
C GLY A 61 12.09 -9.16 -7.50
N PHE A 62 10.95 -9.15 -6.78
CA PHE A 62 9.83 -10.05 -7.05
C PHE A 62 8.98 -9.57 -8.23
N LYS A 63 8.29 -10.52 -8.84
CA LYS A 63 7.28 -10.24 -9.87
C LYS A 63 5.89 -10.39 -9.29
N ILE A 64 4.89 -9.82 -9.95
CA ILE A 64 3.51 -9.89 -9.45
C ILE A 64 3.01 -11.34 -9.26
N HIS A 65 3.44 -12.26 -10.08
CA HIS A 65 3.08 -13.68 -9.95
C HIS A 65 3.71 -14.39 -8.75
N ASP A 66 4.70 -13.77 -8.09
CA ASP A 66 5.28 -14.26 -6.84
C ASP A 66 4.48 -13.78 -5.61
N ILE A 67 3.46 -12.93 -5.83
CA ILE A 67 2.65 -12.32 -4.78
C ILE A 67 1.39 -13.15 -4.56
N ASP A 68 1.21 -13.64 -3.35
CA ASP A 68 0.06 -14.48 -2.99
C ASP A 68 -1.22 -13.65 -2.74
N ALA A 69 -1.08 -12.44 -2.24
CA ALA A 69 -2.21 -11.56 -1.96
C ALA A 69 -1.80 -10.08 -1.85
N ILE A 70 -2.74 -9.20 -2.17
CA ILE A 70 -2.64 -7.75 -1.96
C ILE A 70 -3.71 -7.34 -0.96
N PHE A 71 -3.29 -6.71 0.13
CA PHE A 71 -4.18 -6.07 1.12
C PHE A 71 -4.06 -4.57 0.97
N ALA A 72 -5.13 -3.91 0.59
CA ALA A 72 -5.13 -2.47 0.41
C ALA A 72 -6.47 -1.83 0.75
N GLY A 73 -6.43 -0.59 1.15
CA GLY A 73 -7.59 0.24 1.40
C GLY A 73 -7.29 1.70 1.08
N ASP A 74 -8.31 2.50 1.10
CA ASP A 74 -8.24 3.93 0.81
C ASP A 74 -9.03 4.74 1.83
N LEU A 75 -8.85 6.05 1.81
CA LEU A 75 -9.53 6.97 2.70
C LEU A 75 -10.76 7.63 2.05
N ILE A 76 -10.76 7.75 0.74
CA ILE A 76 -11.74 8.60 0.04
C ILE A 76 -13.05 7.89 -0.19
N ASN A 77 -13.04 6.63 -0.60
CA ASN A 77 -14.28 5.98 -1.07
C ASN A 77 -14.30 4.45 -0.90
N GLN A 78 -14.03 3.97 0.28
CA GLN A 78 -14.27 2.58 0.70
C GLN A 78 -13.83 1.53 -0.34
N CYS A 79 -12.54 1.46 -0.64
CA CYS A 79 -11.92 0.55 -1.60
C CYS A 79 -12.19 0.84 -3.08
N THR A 80 -12.82 1.94 -3.44
CA THR A 80 -12.99 2.30 -4.85
C THR A 80 -11.66 2.64 -5.49
N SER A 81 -10.88 3.52 -4.88
CA SER A 81 -9.55 3.90 -5.37
C SER A 81 -8.60 2.71 -5.39
N SER A 82 -8.60 1.89 -4.35
CA SER A 82 -7.79 0.66 -4.28
C SER A 82 -8.21 -0.34 -5.34
N GLY A 83 -9.51 -0.56 -5.51
CA GLY A 83 -10.04 -1.48 -6.52
C GLY A 83 -9.64 -1.07 -7.94
N TYR A 84 -9.74 0.21 -8.30
CA TYR A 84 -9.32 0.70 -9.62
C TYR A 84 -7.79 0.73 -9.78
N GLY A 85 -7.07 1.22 -8.80
CA GLY A 85 -5.62 1.35 -8.86
C GLY A 85 -4.90 0.01 -8.98
N LEU A 86 -5.45 -1.03 -8.37
CA LEU A 86 -4.84 -2.35 -8.30
C LEU A 86 -5.48 -3.40 -9.22
N ALA A 87 -6.52 -3.03 -9.99
CA ALA A 87 -7.27 -3.95 -10.86
C ALA A 87 -6.42 -4.66 -11.93
N ASN A 88 -5.33 -4.06 -12.35
CA ASN A 88 -4.46 -4.61 -13.40
C ASN A 88 -3.35 -5.53 -12.85
N PHE A 89 -3.27 -5.70 -11.53
CA PHE A 89 -2.32 -6.63 -10.94
C PHE A 89 -2.94 -8.02 -10.88
N ASP A 90 -2.22 -9.01 -11.40
CA ASP A 90 -2.65 -10.41 -11.42
C ASP A 90 -2.31 -11.09 -10.09
N ALA A 91 -2.96 -10.63 -9.03
CA ALA A 91 -2.85 -11.20 -7.68
C ALA A 91 -4.18 -11.02 -6.93
N PRO A 92 -4.54 -11.95 -6.03
CA PRO A 92 -5.74 -11.81 -5.20
C PRO A 92 -5.73 -10.49 -4.42
N PHE A 93 -6.81 -9.75 -4.51
CA PHE A 93 -6.96 -8.44 -3.86
C PHE A 93 -8.00 -8.50 -2.74
N PHE A 94 -7.62 -8.02 -1.57
CA PHE A 94 -8.47 -7.89 -0.40
C PHE A 94 -8.60 -6.41 -0.03
N GLY A 95 -9.80 -5.85 -0.20
CA GLY A 95 -10.11 -4.48 0.19
C GLY A 95 -10.30 -4.35 1.70
N LEU A 96 -9.62 -3.38 2.30
CA LEU A 96 -9.66 -3.11 3.73
C LEU A 96 -10.47 -1.83 4.02
N PHE A 97 -11.33 -1.89 5.05
CA PHE A 97 -12.25 -0.81 5.43
C PHE A 97 -11.91 -0.27 6.82
N GLY A 98 -10.79 0.38 6.95
CA GLY A 98 -10.35 0.87 8.25
C GLY A 98 -9.98 2.35 8.28
N ALA A 99 -10.08 3.07 7.15
CA ALA A 99 -9.56 4.42 7.03
C ALA A 99 -8.13 4.51 7.61
N CYS A 100 -7.90 5.28 8.66
CA CYS A 100 -6.58 5.41 9.28
C CYS A 100 -6.05 4.09 9.89
N SER A 101 -6.91 3.11 10.21
CA SER A 101 -6.50 1.80 10.71
C SER A 101 -6.17 0.78 9.63
N THR A 102 -6.37 1.09 8.35
CA THR A 102 -6.12 0.20 7.22
C THR A 102 -4.72 -0.39 7.22
N ILE A 103 -3.71 0.40 7.57
CA ILE A 103 -2.33 -0.11 7.65
C ILE A 103 -2.17 -1.19 8.73
N ALA A 104 -2.82 -1.00 9.89
CA ALA A 104 -2.78 -1.99 10.96
C ALA A 104 -3.52 -3.28 10.56
N GLU A 105 -4.67 -3.17 9.88
CA GLU A 105 -5.38 -4.31 9.32
C GLU A 105 -4.53 -5.05 8.29
N GLY A 106 -3.90 -4.34 7.35
CA GLY A 106 -3.05 -4.91 6.33
C GLY A 106 -1.85 -5.66 6.92
N LEU A 107 -1.18 -5.09 7.90
CA LEU A 107 -0.08 -5.74 8.59
C LEU A 107 -0.53 -6.98 9.37
N LEU A 108 -1.69 -6.92 10.03
CA LEU A 108 -2.24 -8.05 10.78
C LEU A 108 -2.63 -9.21 9.86
N LEU A 109 -3.31 -8.93 8.75
CA LEU A 109 -3.80 -9.94 7.82
C LEU A 109 -2.71 -10.50 6.91
N GLY A 110 -1.73 -9.68 6.56
CA GLY A 110 -0.61 -10.08 5.71
C GLY A 110 0.53 -10.79 6.44
N SER A 111 0.51 -10.75 7.76
CA SER A 111 1.54 -11.41 8.58
C SER A 111 1.14 -12.84 8.97
#